data_d334fe4572181f2c6a74de2ca84f8f32
#
_entry.id   d334fe4572181f2c6a74de2ca84f8f32
#
_cell.length_a   1.000
_cell.length_b   1.000
_cell.length_c   1.000
_cell.angle_alpha   90.00
_cell.angle_beta   90.00
_cell.angle_gamma   90.00
#
_symmetry.space_group_name_H-M   'P 1'
#
loop_
_entity.id
_entity.type
_entity.pdbx_description
1 polymer ?
#
loop_
_entity_poly.entity_id
_entity_poly.type
_entity_poly.pdbx_seq_one_letter_code
_entity_poly.pdbx_strand_id
1 'polypeptide(L)'
;MPNQEIQLDGVFRALADPTRRAVLGRLGVGPAPVSELARPFDMALPSFTQHLNVLERCGLVRSQKVGRVRTYRLVPQPLEAAERWMAQQRALWESRLDQLDNYLLELKEEMK
;
A
#
# COMPACT_ATOMS: atom_id res chain seq x y z
N MET A 1 -11.90 -7.36 17.17
CA MET A 1 -11.56 -7.04 16.87
C MET A 1 -11.31 -6.65 15.91
N PRO A 2 -11.23 -6.11 15.66
CA PRO A 2 -11.02 -5.66 14.66
C PRO A 2 -10.13 -5.87 14.01
N ASN A 3 -10.02 -5.96 13.47
CA ASN A 3 -9.48 -6.46 12.93
C ASN A 3 -8.63 -6.16 11.97
N GLN A 4 -7.48 -6.42 12.16
CA GLN A 4 -6.41 -6.08 11.32
C GLN A 4 -6.39 -6.84 10.05
N GLU A 5 -7.00 -7.97 10.01
CA GLU A 5 -7.09 -8.76 8.81
C GLU A 5 -7.85 -8.10 7.70
N ILE A 6 -8.86 -7.35 8.06
CA ILE A 6 -9.67 -6.65 7.10
C ILE A 6 -8.85 -5.62 6.36
N GLN A 7 -7.77 -5.16 6.96
CA GLN A 7 -6.99 -4.08 6.44
C GLN A 7 -6.16 -4.44 5.22
N LEU A 8 -5.75 -5.70 5.09
CA LEU A 8 -4.94 -6.08 3.93
C LEU A 8 -5.68 -5.90 2.61
N ASP A 9 -6.93 -6.35 2.55
CA ASP A 9 -7.71 -6.19 1.32
C ASP A 9 -7.88 -4.71 1.00
N GLY A 10 -8.18 -3.90 2.00
CA GLY A 10 -8.33 -2.47 1.82
C GLY A 10 -7.07 -1.81 1.35
N VAL A 11 -5.93 -2.20 1.94
CA VAL A 11 -4.65 -1.63 1.55
C VAL A 11 -4.36 -1.92 0.08
N PHE A 12 -4.50 -3.19 -0.34
CA PHE A 12 -4.21 -3.54 -1.73
C PHE A 12 -5.18 -2.88 -2.69
N ARG A 13 -6.45 -2.78 -2.31
CA ARG A 13 -7.43 -2.09 -3.14
C ARG A 13 -7.07 -0.60 -3.28
N ALA A 14 -6.67 0.04 -2.20
CA ALA A 14 -6.26 1.43 -2.26
C ALA A 14 -5.04 1.61 -3.15
N LEU A 15 -4.08 0.69 -3.07
CA LEU A 15 -2.86 0.77 -3.85
C LEU A 15 -3.07 0.43 -5.33
N ALA A 16 -4.23 -0.09 -5.69
CA ALA A 16 -4.51 -0.46 -7.07
C ALA A 16 -4.78 0.74 -7.99
N ASP A 17 -4.85 1.93 -7.44
CA ASP A 17 -5.13 3.14 -8.23
C ASP A 17 -3.91 4.06 -8.26
N PRO A 18 -3.50 4.55 -9.44
CA PRO A 18 -2.30 5.39 -9.53
C PRO A 18 -2.42 6.74 -8.82
N THR A 19 -3.61 7.35 -8.80
CA THR A 19 -3.81 8.60 -8.09
C THR A 19 -3.58 8.40 -6.60
N ARG A 20 -4.13 7.33 -6.05
CA ARG A 20 -3.96 7.06 -4.63
C ARG A 20 -2.51 6.75 -4.29
N ARG A 21 -1.80 6.01 -5.14
CA ARG A 21 -0.37 5.77 -4.92
C ARG A 21 0.43 7.06 -4.92
N ALA A 22 0.11 7.98 -5.81
CA ALA A 22 0.81 9.27 -5.89
C ALA A 22 0.55 10.09 -4.64
N VAL A 23 -0.68 10.09 -4.13
CA VAL A 23 -1.00 10.79 -2.89
C VAL A 23 -0.19 10.22 -1.72
N LEU A 24 -0.13 8.91 -1.60
CA LEU A 24 0.64 8.28 -0.54
C LEU A 24 2.13 8.63 -0.65
N GLY A 25 2.65 8.66 -1.86
CA GLY A 25 4.04 9.07 -2.07
C GLY A 25 4.30 10.49 -1.61
N ARG A 26 3.38 11.39 -1.92
CA ARG A 26 3.50 12.77 -1.47
C ARG A 26 3.43 12.89 0.05
N LEU A 27 2.51 12.14 0.67
CA LEU A 27 2.36 12.19 2.13
C LEU A 27 3.52 11.52 2.86
N GLY A 28 4.28 10.69 2.16
CA GLY A 28 5.51 10.14 2.73
C GLY A 28 6.56 11.19 3.03
N VAL A 29 6.49 12.35 2.36
CA VAL A 29 7.39 13.47 2.61
C VAL A 29 6.93 14.27 3.82
N GLY A 30 5.63 14.35 4.05
CA GLY A 30 5.08 15.08 5.18
C GLY A 30 3.60 15.39 4.96
N PRO A 31 2.89 15.86 6.00
CA PRO A 31 1.48 16.21 5.87
C PRO A 31 1.25 17.29 4.82
N ALA A 32 0.06 17.29 4.24
CA ALA A 32 -0.29 18.29 3.22
C ALA A 32 -1.79 18.52 3.21
N PRO A 33 -2.23 19.74 2.88
CA PRO A 33 -3.66 20.04 2.74
C PRO A 33 -4.20 19.52 1.41
N VAL A 34 -5.52 19.39 1.35
CA VAL A 34 -6.20 18.86 0.14
C VAL A 34 -5.79 19.65 -1.10
N SER A 35 -5.74 20.97 -1.00
CA SER A 35 -5.43 21.80 -2.16
C SER A 35 -4.06 21.49 -2.75
N GLU A 36 -3.10 21.21 -1.89
CA GLU A 36 -1.77 20.85 -2.34
C GLU A 36 -1.74 19.45 -2.93
N LEU A 37 -2.45 18.51 -2.29
CA LEU A 37 -2.51 17.15 -2.78
C LEU A 37 -3.19 17.05 -4.13
N ALA A 38 -4.22 17.86 -4.37
CA ALA A 38 -4.99 17.83 -5.61
C ALA A 38 -4.27 18.51 -6.78
N ARG A 39 -3.32 19.39 -6.50
CA ARG A 39 -2.73 20.26 -7.52
C ARG A 39 -2.15 19.52 -8.72
N PRO A 40 -1.42 18.39 -8.54
CA PRO A 40 -0.82 17.71 -9.69
C PRO A 40 -1.81 16.97 -10.58
N PHE A 41 -3.07 16.85 -10.18
CA PHE A 41 -4.01 16.00 -10.89
C PHE A 41 -5.02 16.84 -11.66
N ASP A 42 -5.29 16.41 -12.89
CA ASP A 42 -6.29 17.05 -13.73
C ASP A 42 -7.62 16.31 -13.55
N MET A 43 -8.26 16.56 -12.42
CA MET A 43 -9.57 15.97 -12.13
C MET A 43 -10.36 16.89 -11.22
N ALA A 44 -11.68 16.75 -11.26
CA ALA A 44 -12.56 17.55 -10.43
C ALA A 44 -12.31 17.24 -8.95
N LEU A 45 -12.43 18.24 -8.11
CA LEU A 45 -12.19 18.08 -6.69
C LEU A 45 -13.06 17.00 -6.05
N PRO A 46 -14.37 16.87 -6.38
CA PRO A 46 -15.14 15.77 -5.80
C PRO A 46 -14.60 14.39 -6.13
N SER A 47 -14.08 14.20 -7.34
CA SER A 47 -13.47 12.93 -7.73
C SER A 47 -12.20 12.68 -6.95
N PHE A 48 -11.37 13.70 -6.81
CA PHE A 48 -10.14 13.59 -6.04
C PHE A 48 -10.43 13.28 -4.58
N THR A 49 -11.42 13.95 -4.01
CA THR A 49 -11.80 13.73 -2.62
C THR A 49 -12.26 12.30 -2.37
N GLN A 50 -12.89 11.65 -3.35
CA GLN A 50 -13.26 10.25 -3.20
C GLN A 50 -12.04 9.36 -3.03
N HIS A 51 -10.94 9.66 -3.74
CA HIS A 51 -9.70 8.90 -3.53
C HIS A 51 -9.17 9.09 -2.11
N LEU A 52 -9.22 10.31 -1.59
CA LEU A 52 -8.81 10.56 -0.21
C LEU A 52 -9.68 9.81 0.79
N ASN A 53 -10.99 9.75 0.52
CA ASN A 53 -11.92 9.02 1.39
C ASN A 53 -11.61 7.52 1.41
N VAL A 54 -11.27 6.95 0.26
CA VAL A 54 -10.87 5.55 0.19
C VAL A 54 -9.63 5.31 1.06
N LEU A 55 -8.63 6.17 0.91
CA LEU A 55 -7.39 6.05 1.71
C LEU A 55 -7.66 6.17 3.20
N GLU A 56 -8.56 7.07 3.58
CA GLU A 56 -8.87 7.26 4.99
C GLU A 56 -9.65 6.08 5.56
N ARG A 57 -10.60 5.54 4.80
CA ARG A 57 -11.37 4.37 5.23
C ARG A 57 -10.49 3.15 5.41
N CYS A 58 -9.44 3.03 4.61
CA CYS A 58 -8.49 1.92 4.72
C CYS A 58 -7.46 2.13 5.82
N GLY A 59 -7.51 3.27 6.49
CA GLY A 59 -6.58 3.55 7.58
C GLY A 59 -5.20 3.98 7.12
N LEU A 60 -5.02 4.24 5.82
CA LEU A 60 -3.72 4.64 5.27
C LEU A 60 -3.39 6.09 5.52
N VAL A 61 -4.41 6.92 5.67
CA VAL A 61 -4.23 8.33 5.98
C VAL A 61 -5.22 8.74 7.05
N ARG A 62 -4.90 9.82 7.74
CA ARG A 62 -5.81 10.50 8.66
C ARG A 62 -5.85 11.95 8.29
N SER A 63 -7.00 12.59 8.54
CA SER A 63 -7.16 14.00 8.26
C SER A 63 -7.59 14.74 9.50
N GLN A 64 -7.24 16.00 9.54
CA GLN A 64 -7.64 16.89 10.62
C GLN A 64 -7.99 18.23 10.02
N LYS A 65 -9.16 18.74 10.37
CA LYS A 65 -9.61 20.03 9.89
C LYS A 65 -9.30 21.09 10.93
N VAL A 66 -8.58 22.11 10.52
CA VAL A 66 -8.28 23.27 11.37
C VAL A 66 -8.74 24.49 10.60
N GLY A 67 -9.78 25.17 11.11
CA GLY A 67 -10.40 26.26 10.39
C GLY A 67 -11.07 25.73 9.13
N ARG A 68 -10.65 26.25 7.98
CA ARG A 68 -11.20 25.83 6.68
C ARG A 68 -10.29 24.86 5.95
N VAL A 69 -9.19 24.47 6.57
CA VAL A 69 -8.18 23.65 5.92
C VAL A 69 -8.21 22.26 6.51
N ARG A 70 -8.33 21.26 5.62
CA ARG A 70 -8.21 19.87 6.02
C ARG A 70 -6.85 19.34 5.57
N THR A 71 -6.07 18.91 6.53
CA THR A 71 -4.71 18.42 6.30
C THR A 71 -4.68 16.92 6.49
N TYR A 72 -4.03 16.23 5.56
CA TYR A 72 -3.89 14.77 5.58
C TYR A 72 -2.48 14.39 5.98
N ARG A 73 -2.36 13.24 6.65
CA ARG A 73 -1.05 12.68 6.99
C ARG A 73 -1.08 11.19 6.80
N LEU A 74 0.07 10.62 6.51
CA LEU A 74 0.22 9.19 6.30
C LEU A 74 0.16 8.44 7.62
N VAL A 75 -0.49 7.29 7.62
CA VAL A 75 -0.45 6.33 8.72
C VAL A 75 0.30 5.10 8.20
N PRO A 76 1.52 4.85 8.66
CA PRO A 76 2.34 3.80 8.04
C PRO A 76 1.97 2.38 8.40
N GLN A 77 1.24 2.15 9.50
CA GLN A 77 0.99 0.81 10.00
C GLN A 77 0.33 -0.14 8.99
N PRO A 78 -0.71 0.28 8.24
CA PRO A 78 -1.28 -0.65 7.26
C PRO A 78 -0.33 -1.02 6.14
N LEU A 79 0.53 -0.08 5.72
CA LEU A 79 1.54 -0.38 4.72
C LEU A 79 2.57 -1.37 5.25
N GLU A 80 2.95 -1.23 6.50
CA GLU A 80 3.87 -2.17 7.14
C GLU A 80 3.27 -3.57 7.22
N ALA A 81 1.98 -3.67 7.51
CA ALA A 81 1.30 -4.96 7.53
C ALA A 81 1.31 -5.62 6.16
N ALA A 82 1.04 -4.84 5.11
CA ALA A 82 1.08 -5.35 3.75
C ALA A 82 2.50 -5.80 3.36
N GLU A 83 3.49 -5.02 3.76
CA GLU A 83 4.89 -5.35 3.50
C GLU A 83 5.28 -6.66 4.17
N ARG A 84 4.88 -6.86 5.43
CA ARG A 84 5.17 -8.11 6.13
C ARG A 84 4.51 -9.31 5.44
N TRP A 85 3.28 -9.13 5.00
CA TRP A 85 2.60 -10.22 4.27
C TRP A 85 3.34 -10.55 2.99
N MET A 86 3.74 -9.54 2.23
CA MET A 86 4.48 -9.77 0.98
C MET A 86 5.83 -10.40 1.24
N ALA A 87 6.51 -9.99 2.30
CA ALA A 87 7.80 -10.58 2.66
C ALA A 87 7.66 -12.06 3.01
N GLN A 88 6.57 -12.43 3.71
CA GLN A 88 6.31 -13.83 4.01
C GLN A 88 6.07 -14.63 2.75
N GLN A 89 5.32 -14.08 1.80
CA GLN A 89 5.07 -14.76 0.54
C GLN A 89 6.36 -14.92 -0.25
N ARG A 90 7.18 -13.88 -0.28
CA ARG A 90 8.45 -13.95 -0.99
C ARG A 90 9.36 -15.04 -0.40
N ALA A 91 9.41 -15.13 0.93
CA ALA A 91 10.21 -16.17 1.58
C ALA A 91 9.76 -17.56 1.20
N LEU A 92 8.43 -17.78 1.11
CA LEU A 92 7.91 -19.06 0.66
C LEU A 92 8.28 -19.37 -0.79
N TRP A 93 8.18 -18.37 -1.66
CA TRP A 93 8.56 -18.54 -3.06
C TRP A 93 10.03 -18.86 -3.20
N GLU A 94 10.89 -18.16 -2.49
CA GLU A 94 12.33 -18.40 -2.55
C GLU A 94 12.68 -19.79 -2.05
N SER A 95 12.04 -20.23 -0.97
CA SER A 95 12.25 -21.57 -0.45
C SER A 95 11.87 -22.65 -1.47
N ARG A 96 10.74 -22.46 -2.15
CA ARG A 96 10.31 -23.42 -3.18
C ARG A 96 11.24 -23.44 -4.36
N LEU A 97 11.74 -22.28 -4.77
CA LEU A 97 12.70 -22.21 -5.86
C LEU A 97 14.00 -22.92 -5.49
N ASP A 98 14.47 -22.74 -4.25
CA ASP A 98 15.66 -23.45 -3.78
C ASP A 98 15.44 -24.95 -3.77
N GLN A 99 14.28 -25.40 -3.34
CA GLN A 99 13.96 -26.84 -3.35
C GLN A 99 13.96 -27.38 -4.76
N LEU A 100 13.42 -26.63 -5.70
CA LEU A 100 13.41 -27.06 -7.10
C LEU A 100 14.82 -27.13 -7.66
N ASP A 101 15.65 -26.13 -7.38
CA ASP A 101 17.04 -26.13 -7.81
C ASP A 101 17.78 -27.35 -7.28
N ASN A 102 17.60 -27.66 -6.00
CA ASN A 102 18.24 -28.82 -5.39
C ASN A 102 17.76 -30.14 -6.03
N TYR A 103 16.47 -30.21 -6.30
CA TYR A 103 15.93 -31.41 -6.96
C TYR A 103 16.49 -31.57 -8.36
N LEU A 104 16.61 -30.48 -9.11
CA LEU A 104 17.18 -30.53 -10.44
C LEU A 104 18.66 -30.96 -10.42
N LEU A 105 19.40 -30.49 -9.42
CA LEU A 105 20.79 -30.87 -9.25
C LEU A 105 20.89 -32.36 -8.94
N GLU A 106 20.03 -32.92 -8.10
CA GLU A 106 20.01 -34.31 -7.78
C GLU A 106 19.71 -35.15 -9.02
N LEU A 107 18.73 -34.73 -9.83
CA LEU A 107 18.42 -35.44 -11.06
C LEU A 107 19.61 -35.42 -12.02
N LYS A 108 20.30 -34.30 -12.09
CA LYS A 108 21.45 -34.18 -12.97
C LYS A 108 22.57 -35.15 -12.55
N GLU A 109 22.76 -35.29 -11.23
CA GLU A 109 23.76 -36.24 -10.72
C GLU A 109 23.40 -37.67 -10.99
N GLU A 110 22.13 -38.01 -10.85
CA GLU A 110 21.67 -39.36 -11.12
C GLU A 110 21.83 -39.77 -12.58
N MET A 111 21.83 -38.78 -13.48
CA MET A 111 21.95 -39.04 -14.91
C MET A 111 23.40 -39.18 -15.35
N LYS A 112 24.34 -38.98 -14.48
CA LYS A 112 25.73 -39.26 -14.76
C LYS A 112 26.00 -40.74 -14.57
#